data_ebae8b0d57fbd887ffb16d598d492c75
#
_entry.id   ebae8b0d57fbd887ffb16d598d492c75
#
_cell.length_a   1.000
_cell.length_b   1.000
_cell.length_c   1.000
_cell.angle_alpha   90.00
_cell.angle_beta   90.00
_cell.angle_gamma   90.00
#
_symmetry.space_group_name_H-M   'P 1'
#
loop_
_entity.id
_entity.type
_entity.pdbx_description
1 polymer ?
#
loop_
_entity_poly.entity_id
_entity_poly.type
_entity_poly.pdbx_seq_one_letter_code
_entity_poly.pdbx_strand_id
1 'polypeptide(L)'
;MKSLYIHIPFCDQICFYCDFPKRIADDTLKTKYIDYLIKEIQHHNLDDLVTIYIGGGTPSSLNFDLINKLLNTLPNVEEFTFECNPNDISKEFLELIRNKVTRISLGVQTFDDVLLKSIGRKHNSNESERAIELINQLDFDLSIDLMFNLPTQTLEQVKYDLGKTNNIGHISYYSLILEEKTIFHKMLKNNKITLNEDNEFYEYIIEHLSKKGFEQYEISNFARTHKSIHNLTYWNNEKYIGCGLAASGYEDTRYKNFTLFKDYFDAIDGGILPVMESTKVSKNDEMFNHMMLGFRLLDGIDTSQFFDRYDIDVFDQFPELNNLVCEKYLELENGKIKLTRKGLLFNNDLLVRLF
;
A
#
# COMPACT_ATOMS: atom_id res chain seq x y z
N MET A 1 -16.71 -5.49 4.58
CA MET A 1 -15.92 -4.75 5.60
C MET A 1 -15.94 -3.27 5.25
N LYS A 2 -15.95 -2.33 6.21
CA LYS A 2 -15.89 -0.90 5.90
C LYS A 2 -14.52 -0.35 6.29
N SER A 3 -13.82 0.26 5.37
CA SER A 3 -12.44 0.74 5.54
C SER A 3 -12.34 2.21 5.16
N LEU A 4 -11.45 2.97 5.81
CA LEU A 4 -11.17 4.38 5.52
C LEU A 4 -9.70 4.56 5.20
N TYR A 5 -9.41 5.06 4.00
CA TYR A 5 -8.09 5.55 3.59
C TYR A 5 -8.04 7.08 3.70
N ILE A 6 -7.02 7.60 4.34
CA ILE A 6 -6.78 9.04 4.48
C ILE A 6 -5.45 9.39 3.82
N HIS A 7 -5.48 10.25 2.82
CA HIS A 7 -4.29 10.69 2.10
C HIS A 7 -3.70 11.97 2.71
N ILE A 8 -2.44 11.92 3.11
CA ILE A 8 -1.65 13.08 3.55
C ILE A 8 -0.63 13.39 2.46
N PRO A 9 -0.83 14.44 1.63
CA PRO A 9 0.00 14.69 0.45
C PRO A 9 1.30 15.45 0.76
N PHE A 10 1.86 15.31 1.97
CA PHE A 10 3.03 16.06 2.38
C PHE A 10 4.23 15.17 2.62
N CYS A 11 5.39 15.63 2.15
CA CYS A 11 6.69 15.01 2.42
C CYS A 11 7.70 16.12 2.69
N ASP A 12 8.72 15.80 3.50
CA ASP A 12 9.87 16.69 3.69
C ASP A 12 10.91 16.54 2.58
N GLN A 13 10.77 15.51 1.74
CA GLN A 13 11.62 15.23 0.59
C GLN A 13 10.86 14.42 -0.47
N ILE A 14 11.26 14.59 -1.73
CA ILE A 14 10.74 13.82 -2.85
C ILE A 14 11.71 12.69 -3.17
N CYS A 15 11.29 11.44 -2.92
CA CYS A 15 12.02 10.24 -3.32
C CYS A 15 11.98 10.06 -4.84
N PHE A 16 13.06 9.55 -5.44
CA PHE A 16 13.23 9.53 -6.91
C PHE A 16 12.31 8.54 -7.62
N TYR A 17 11.86 7.51 -6.93
CA TYR A 17 10.98 6.44 -7.43
C TYR A 17 9.48 6.70 -7.22
N CYS A 18 9.14 7.61 -6.32
CA CYS A 18 7.76 7.74 -5.84
C CYS A 18 6.87 8.48 -6.83
N ASP A 19 5.71 7.91 -7.15
CA ASP A 19 4.67 8.47 -8.03
C ASP A 19 3.42 8.96 -7.27
N PHE A 20 3.30 8.66 -5.98
CA PHE A 20 2.17 9.09 -5.17
C PHE A 20 1.98 10.61 -5.21
N PRO A 21 0.73 11.11 -5.17
CA PRO A 21 0.44 12.53 -5.02
C PRO A 21 1.08 13.09 -3.76
N LYS A 22 2.10 13.93 -3.92
CA LYS A 22 2.88 14.48 -2.81
C LYS A 22 3.41 15.86 -3.09
N ARG A 23 3.68 16.61 -2.02
CA ARG A 23 4.21 17.97 -2.08
C ARG A 23 5.05 18.31 -0.85
N ILE A 24 6.09 19.10 -1.03
CA ILE A 24 6.74 19.82 0.07
C ILE A 24 5.92 21.08 0.34
N ALA A 25 5.55 21.32 1.60
CA ALA A 25 4.71 22.43 2.00
C ALA A 25 5.15 23.00 3.35
N ASP A 26 4.82 24.28 3.58
CA ASP A 26 4.96 24.92 4.86
C ASP A 26 3.81 24.52 5.83
N ASP A 27 3.98 24.87 7.10
CA ASP A 27 3.00 24.56 8.14
C ASP A 27 1.66 25.25 7.94
N THR A 28 1.63 26.41 7.25
CA THR A 28 0.39 27.14 6.95
C THR A 28 -0.51 26.30 6.03
N LEU A 29 0.07 25.75 4.94
CA LEU A 29 -0.68 24.89 4.03
C LEU A 29 -1.02 23.55 4.68
N LYS A 30 -0.10 22.96 5.47
CA LYS A 30 -0.36 21.73 6.21
C LYS A 30 -1.54 21.90 7.17
N THR A 31 -1.57 23.00 7.95
CA THR A 31 -2.67 23.31 8.88
C THR A 31 -3.99 23.48 8.14
N LYS A 32 -4.00 24.33 7.11
CA LYS A 32 -5.19 24.55 6.29
C LYS A 32 -5.72 23.21 5.74
N TYR A 33 -4.84 22.38 5.20
CA TYR A 33 -5.23 21.10 4.63
C TYR A 33 -5.87 20.16 5.66
N ILE A 34 -5.29 20.02 6.85
CA ILE A 34 -5.85 19.16 7.91
C ILE A 34 -7.23 19.66 8.34
N ASP A 35 -7.46 21.01 8.40
CA ASP A 35 -8.77 21.57 8.71
C ASP A 35 -9.84 21.17 7.67
N TYR A 36 -9.47 21.20 6.39
CA TYR A 36 -10.36 20.80 5.30
C TYR A 36 -10.55 19.28 5.23
N LEU A 37 -9.50 18.50 5.44
CA LEU A 37 -9.58 17.05 5.51
C LEU A 37 -10.52 16.58 6.63
N ILE A 38 -10.47 17.20 7.79
CA ILE A 38 -11.39 16.90 8.89
C ILE A 38 -12.83 17.21 8.49
N LYS A 39 -13.09 18.32 7.80
CA LYS A 39 -14.43 18.63 7.29
C LYS A 39 -14.91 17.56 6.30
N GLU A 40 -14.05 17.12 5.36
CA GLU A 40 -14.38 16.04 4.43
C GLU A 40 -14.73 14.75 5.17
N ILE A 41 -13.88 14.32 6.11
CA ILE A 41 -14.11 13.11 6.91
C ILE A 41 -15.46 13.15 7.63
N GLN A 42 -15.85 14.32 8.15
CA GLN A 42 -17.13 14.51 8.84
C GLN A 42 -18.37 14.41 7.94
N HIS A 43 -18.22 14.47 6.60
CA HIS A 43 -19.32 14.22 5.66
C HIS A 43 -19.61 12.71 5.46
N HIS A 44 -18.68 11.84 5.84
CA HIS A 44 -18.86 10.40 5.74
C HIS A 44 -19.42 9.81 7.04
N ASN A 45 -20.27 8.79 6.90
CA ASN A 45 -20.64 7.97 8.05
C ASN A 45 -19.48 7.01 8.38
N LEU A 46 -18.89 7.17 9.56
CA LEU A 46 -17.77 6.36 10.04
C LEU A 46 -18.22 5.20 10.97
N ASP A 47 -19.52 4.98 11.12
CA ASP A 47 -20.02 3.84 11.87
C ASP A 47 -19.58 2.52 11.20
N ASP A 48 -19.31 1.52 12.00
CA ASP A 48 -18.90 0.18 11.56
C ASP A 48 -17.57 0.11 10.77
N LEU A 49 -16.70 1.12 10.89
CA LEU A 49 -15.34 1.03 10.38
C LEU A 49 -14.57 -0.08 11.10
N VAL A 50 -13.92 -0.93 10.31
CA VAL A 50 -13.03 -1.98 10.79
C VAL A 50 -11.58 -1.54 10.70
N THR A 51 -11.23 -0.79 9.64
CA THR A 51 -9.86 -0.33 9.46
C THR A 51 -9.77 1.14 9.08
N ILE A 52 -8.69 1.79 9.53
CA ILE A 52 -8.26 3.13 9.09
C ILE A 52 -6.80 3.03 8.64
N TYR A 53 -6.50 3.64 7.51
CA TYR A 53 -5.14 3.73 6.98
C TYR A 53 -4.82 5.20 6.64
N ILE A 54 -3.84 5.77 7.34
CA ILE A 54 -3.31 7.11 7.04
C ILE A 54 -1.98 6.95 6.31
N GLY A 55 -1.95 7.35 5.03
CA GLY A 55 -0.80 7.18 4.17
C GLY A 55 -0.65 8.28 3.12
N GLY A 56 0.12 7.99 2.07
CA GLY A 56 0.26 8.82 0.88
C GLY A 56 1.62 9.44 0.66
N GLY A 57 1.87 10.66 1.11
CA GLY A 57 3.19 11.27 1.14
C GLY A 57 4.00 10.72 2.31
N THR A 58 3.91 11.41 3.45
CA THR A 58 4.54 11.00 4.72
C THR A 58 3.73 11.59 5.86
N PRO A 59 2.74 10.88 6.40
CA PRO A 59 1.92 11.39 7.50
C PRO A 59 2.72 11.79 8.73
N SER A 60 3.81 11.07 9.04
CA SER A 60 4.70 11.37 10.17
C SER A 60 5.48 12.69 10.02
N SER A 61 5.47 13.32 8.85
CA SER A 61 6.08 14.65 8.62
C SER A 61 5.21 15.83 9.10
N LEU A 62 3.99 15.55 9.55
CA LEU A 62 3.14 16.56 10.18
C LEU A 62 3.65 16.87 11.59
N ASN A 63 3.45 18.12 12.06
CA ASN A 63 3.70 18.43 13.46
C ASN A 63 2.70 17.72 14.39
N PHE A 64 3.07 17.55 15.66
CA PHE A 64 2.30 16.78 16.63
C PHE A 64 0.89 17.32 16.89
N ASP A 65 0.71 18.64 16.82
CA ASP A 65 -0.60 19.25 17.02
C ASP A 65 -1.57 18.87 15.89
N LEU A 66 -1.09 18.83 14.64
CA LEU A 66 -1.89 18.43 13.49
C LEU A 66 -2.21 16.94 13.50
N ILE A 67 -1.24 16.10 13.88
CA ILE A 67 -1.46 14.66 14.06
C ILE A 67 -2.52 14.43 15.14
N ASN A 68 -2.35 15.03 16.32
CA ASN A 68 -3.30 14.91 17.43
C ASN A 68 -4.69 15.39 17.04
N LYS A 69 -4.77 16.53 16.33
CA LYS A 69 -6.03 17.09 15.84
C LYS A 69 -6.76 16.11 14.91
N LEU A 70 -6.05 15.50 13.96
CA LEU A 70 -6.63 14.52 13.04
C LEU A 70 -7.06 13.25 13.79
N LEU A 71 -6.19 12.67 14.61
CA LEU A 71 -6.47 11.43 15.34
C LEU A 71 -7.68 11.55 16.27
N ASN A 72 -7.88 12.72 16.90
CA ASN A 72 -9.02 12.94 17.80
C ASN A 72 -10.38 12.98 17.07
N THR A 73 -10.40 13.11 15.74
CA THR A 73 -11.65 13.08 14.95
C THR A 73 -12.03 11.67 14.49
N LEU A 74 -11.14 10.70 14.66
CA LEU A 74 -11.29 9.35 14.14
C LEU A 74 -11.73 8.37 15.24
N PRO A 75 -12.58 7.39 14.92
CA PRO A 75 -12.96 6.35 15.87
C PRO A 75 -11.79 5.39 16.16
N ASN A 76 -11.96 4.57 17.22
CA ASN A 76 -11.11 3.41 17.39
C ASN A 76 -11.60 2.28 16.47
N VAL A 77 -10.67 1.54 15.88
CA VAL A 77 -10.93 0.45 14.94
C VAL A 77 -10.02 -0.74 15.24
N GLU A 78 -10.29 -1.87 14.61
CA GLU A 78 -9.50 -3.09 14.79
C GLU A 78 -8.07 -2.91 14.27
N GLU A 79 -7.90 -2.39 13.04
CA GLU A 79 -6.59 -2.05 12.48
C GLU A 79 -6.52 -0.56 12.14
N PHE A 80 -5.66 0.17 12.80
CA PHE A 80 -5.37 1.56 12.47
C PHE A 80 -3.90 1.69 12.06
N THR A 81 -3.66 1.74 10.74
CA THR A 81 -2.31 1.87 10.18
C THR A 81 -1.91 3.33 9.99
N PHE A 82 -0.65 3.64 10.33
CA PHE A 82 -0.04 4.94 10.12
C PHE A 82 1.31 4.78 9.42
N GLU A 83 1.51 5.45 8.27
CA GLU A 83 2.79 5.43 7.54
C GLU A 83 3.80 6.39 8.16
N CYS A 84 5.03 5.90 8.34
CA CYS A 84 6.11 6.65 8.96
C CYS A 84 7.41 6.52 8.17
N ASN A 85 8.25 7.56 8.24
CA ASN A 85 9.67 7.42 7.91
C ASN A 85 10.51 7.16 9.17
N PRO A 86 11.63 6.43 9.05
CA PRO A 86 12.50 6.13 10.20
C PRO A 86 12.96 7.34 11.00
N ASN A 87 13.31 8.44 10.31
CA ASN A 87 13.80 9.67 10.94
C ASN A 87 12.73 10.45 11.73
N ASP A 88 11.43 10.12 11.54
CA ASP A 88 10.34 10.79 12.25
C ASP A 88 9.95 10.06 13.55
N ILE A 89 10.50 8.86 13.77
CA ILE A 89 10.20 8.04 14.94
C ILE A 89 10.95 8.55 16.17
N SER A 90 10.19 8.99 17.16
CA SER A 90 10.68 9.32 18.51
C SER A 90 9.77 8.72 19.57
N LYS A 91 10.22 8.70 20.84
CA LYS A 91 9.38 8.24 21.94
C LYS A 91 8.13 9.11 22.09
N GLU A 92 8.29 10.41 21.94
CA GLU A 92 7.21 11.40 22.04
C GLU A 92 6.18 11.19 20.92
N PHE A 93 6.64 10.91 19.69
CA PHE A 93 5.76 10.59 18.57
C PHE A 93 4.96 9.30 18.82
N LEU A 94 5.64 8.23 19.25
CA LEU A 94 4.98 6.95 19.52
C LEU A 94 3.97 7.06 20.67
N GLU A 95 4.28 7.79 21.75
CA GLU A 95 3.33 8.05 22.84
C GLU A 95 2.11 8.88 22.36
N LEU A 96 2.29 9.81 21.41
CA LEU A 96 1.20 10.59 20.84
C LEU A 96 0.18 9.71 20.11
N ILE A 97 0.65 8.72 19.33
CA ILE A 97 -0.22 7.95 18.44
C ILE A 97 -0.77 6.65 19.08
N ARG A 98 -0.15 6.12 20.14
CA ARG A 98 -0.40 4.77 20.70
C ARG A 98 -1.85 4.49 21.12
N ASN A 99 -2.63 5.52 21.44
CA ASN A 99 -4.02 5.34 21.90
C ASN A 99 -5.01 5.09 20.74
N LYS A 100 -4.56 5.28 19.50
CA LYS A 100 -5.38 5.15 18.28
C LYS A 100 -4.78 4.19 17.27
N VAL A 101 -3.50 4.38 16.97
CA VAL A 101 -2.77 3.60 15.97
C VAL A 101 -2.41 2.24 16.55
N THR A 102 -2.73 1.17 15.84
CA THR A 102 -2.40 -0.21 16.23
C THR A 102 -1.26 -0.76 15.36
N ARG A 103 -1.07 -0.21 14.14
CA ARG A 103 -0.10 -0.69 13.17
C ARG A 103 0.73 0.46 12.59
N ILE A 104 2.03 0.29 12.51
CA ILE A 104 2.96 1.23 11.86
C ILE A 104 3.50 0.59 10.58
N SER A 105 3.40 1.30 9.43
CA SER A 105 4.13 0.96 8.21
C SER A 105 5.34 1.86 8.09
N LEU A 106 6.52 1.28 8.26
CA LEU A 106 7.78 2.02 8.32
C LEU A 106 8.53 1.92 6.99
N GLY A 107 8.66 3.03 6.29
CA GLY A 107 9.31 3.12 4.99
C GLY A 107 10.84 3.02 5.07
N VAL A 108 11.37 1.84 5.30
CA VAL A 108 12.83 1.55 5.38
C VAL A 108 13.47 1.55 4.00
N GLN A 109 12.87 0.89 3.03
CA GLN A 109 13.26 0.67 1.64
C GLN A 109 14.47 -0.26 1.48
N THR A 110 15.55 -0.03 2.17
CA THR A 110 16.76 -0.87 2.26
C THR A 110 17.56 -0.46 3.50
N PHE A 111 18.44 -1.33 3.98
CA PHE A 111 19.42 -1.01 5.03
C PHE A 111 20.79 -0.65 4.46
N ASP A 112 20.94 -0.53 3.14
CA ASP A 112 22.16 -0.09 2.49
C ASP A 112 22.17 1.43 2.29
N ASP A 113 23.07 2.15 2.95
CA ASP A 113 23.13 3.62 2.92
C ASP A 113 23.46 4.19 1.53
N VAL A 114 24.16 3.42 0.67
CA VAL A 114 24.46 3.84 -0.70
C VAL A 114 23.20 3.78 -1.54
N LEU A 115 22.42 2.69 -1.40
CA LEU A 115 21.14 2.55 -2.08
C LEU A 115 20.13 3.57 -1.56
N LEU A 116 20.02 3.79 -0.23
CA LEU A 116 19.14 4.82 0.35
C LEU A 116 19.39 6.19 -0.28
N LYS A 117 20.66 6.59 -0.36
CA LYS A 117 21.05 7.85 -0.99
C LYS A 117 20.71 7.88 -2.49
N SER A 118 20.92 6.77 -3.19
CA SER A 118 20.64 6.67 -4.64
C SER A 118 19.16 6.79 -5.00
N ILE A 119 18.27 6.39 -4.09
CA ILE A 119 16.80 6.50 -4.25
C ILE A 119 16.22 7.80 -3.66
N GLY A 120 17.09 8.67 -3.11
CA GLY A 120 16.71 9.97 -2.57
C GLY A 120 16.09 9.90 -1.17
N ARG A 121 16.46 8.92 -0.33
CA ARG A 121 16.07 8.87 1.10
C ARG A 121 16.99 9.73 1.96
N LYS A 122 16.45 10.32 3.04
CA LYS A 122 17.22 11.13 4.00
C LYS A 122 17.79 10.30 5.15
N HIS A 123 17.00 9.33 5.60
CA HIS A 123 17.43 8.46 6.69
C HIS A 123 18.55 7.51 6.25
N ASN A 124 19.23 6.99 7.22
CA ASN A 124 20.27 5.97 7.08
C ASN A 124 19.88 4.67 7.80
N SER A 125 20.68 3.63 7.62
CA SER A 125 20.47 2.31 8.22
C SER A 125 20.33 2.36 9.74
N ASN A 126 21.18 3.13 10.43
CA ASN A 126 21.13 3.25 11.90
C ASN A 126 19.82 3.89 12.38
N GLU A 127 19.29 4.88 11.65
CA GLU A 127 17.98 5.49 11.97
C GLU A 127 16.85 4.50 11.78
N SER A 128 16.91 3.64 10.74
CA SER A 128 15.94 2.56 10.52
C SER A 128 15.99 1.53 11.65
N GLU A 129 17.16 1.06 12.05
CA GLU A 129 17.31 0.10 13.14
C GLU A 129 16.82 0.68 14.48
N ARG A 130 17.20 1.94 14.77
CA ARG A 130 16.73 2.64 15.98
C ARG A 130 15.18 2.80 15.99
N ALA A 131 14.58 3.15 14.86
CA ALA A 131 13.13 3.27 14.76
C ALA A 131 12.44 1.93 15.03
N ILE A 132 12.93 0.85 14.45
CA ILE A 132 12.45 -0.52 14.69
C ILE A 132 12.57 -0.89 16.18
N GLU A 133 13.70 -0.60 16.80
CA GLU A 133 13.90 -0.87 18.23
C GLU A 133 12.93 -0.10 19.11
N LEU A 134 12.66 1.18 18.82
CA LEU A 134 11.73 2.01 19.58
C LEU A 134 10.29 1.52 19.44
N ILE A 135 9.87 1.17 18.20
CA ILE A 135 8.51 0.66 17.95
C ILE A 135 8.31 -0.68 18.64
N ASN A 136 9.28 -1.59 18.59
CA ASN A 136 9.21 -2.91 19.24
C ASN A 136 9.22 -2.87 20.78
N GLN A 137 9.48 -1.71 21.40
CA GLN A 137 9.32 -1.53 22.85
C GLN A 137 7.86 -1.28 23.25
N LEU A 138 6.97 -1.08 22.29
CA LEU A 138 5.55 -0.79 22.47
C LEU A 138 4.69 -1.82 21.71
N ASP A 139 3.41 -1.84 21.97
CA ASP A 139 2.44 -2.79 21.41
C ASP A 139 1.90 -2.33 20.05
N PHE A 140 2.81 -2.10 19.07
CA PHE A 140 2.43 -1.85 17.69
C PHE A 140 2.68 -3.07 16.83
N ASP A 141 1.78 -3.34 15.89
CA ASP A 141 2.07 -4.22 14.77
C ASP A 141 3.02 -3.49 13.80
N LEU A 142 4.29 -3.90 13.80
CA LEU A 142 5.29 -3.29 12.93
C LEU A 142 5.34 -3.98 11.56
N SER A 143 5.08 -3.19 10.52
CA SER A 143 5.42 -3.50 9.12
C SER A 143 6.61 -2.67 8.70
N ILE A 144 7.56 -3.27 7.97
CA ILE A 144 8.57 -2.52 7.25
C ILE A 144 8.35 -2.64 5.74
N ASP A 145 8.57 -1.54 5.03
CA ASP A 145 8.52 -1.54 3.58
C ASP A 145 9.94 -1.62 3.03
N LEU A 146 10.23 -2.64 2.23
CA LEU A 146 11.51 -2.88 1.56
C LEU A 146 11.30 -2.88 0.03
N MET A 147 12.36 -2.54 -0.70
CA MET A 147 12.37 -2.53 -2.16
C MET A 147 13.49 -3.38 -2.72
N PHE A 148 13.20 -4.06 -3.82
CA PHE A 148 14.22 -4.74 -4.62
C PHE A 148 14.19 -4.26 -6.09
N ASN A 149 15.14 -4.72 -6.90
CA ASN A 149 15.36 -4.22 -8.25
C ASN A 149 15.71 -2.72 -8.31
N LEU A 150 16.29 -2.18 -7.23
CA LEU A 150 16.83 -0.81 -7.25
C LEU A 150 18.00 -0.72 -8.25
N PRO A 151 18.21 0.43 -8.90
CA PRO A 151 19.35 0.61 -9.80
C PRO A 151 20.65 0.23 -9.10
N THR A 152 21.45 -0.61 -9.73
CA THR A 152 22.72 -1.15 -9.23
C THR A 152 22.67 -2.07 -7.99
N GLN A 153 21.48 -2.37 -7.48
CA GLN A 153 21.32 -3.30 -6.35
C GLN A 153 21.83 -4.69 -6.73
N THR A 154 22.51 -5.33 -5.80
CA THR A 154 23.02 -6.69 -5.93
C THR A 154 22.26 -7.67 -5.04
N LEU A 155 22.33 -8.96 -5.35
CA LEU A 155 21.75 -10.00 -4.51
C LEU A 155 22.34 -10.00 -3.08
N GLU A 156 23.59 -9.64 -2.92
CA GLU A 156 24.23 -9.54 -1.58
C GLU A 156 23.61 -8.41 -0.74
N GLN A 157 23.19 -7.30 -1.35
CA GLN A 157 22.47 -6.23 -0.65
C GLN A 157 21.05 -6.67 -0.28
N VAL A 158 20.36 -7.42 -1.15
CA VAL A 158 19.07 -8.05 -0.81
C VAL A 158 19.21 -9.01 0.37
N LYS A 159 20.27 -9.84 0.39
CA LYS A 159 20.58 -10.75 1.51
C LYS A 159 20.86 -9.98 2.80
N TYR A 160 21.57 -8.87 2.70
CA TYR A 160 21.87 -8.00 3.83
C TYR A 160 20.58 -7.42 4.43
N ASP A 161 19.69 -6.89 3.60
CA ASP A 161 18.37 -6.38 4.03
C ASP A 161 17.56 -7.47 4.74
N LEU A 162 17.48 -8.66 4.15
CA LEU A 162 16.78 -9.82 4.72
C LEU A 162 17.40 -10.28 6.06
N GLY A 163 18.71 -10.06 6.24
CA GLY A 163 19.42 -10.33 7.51
C GLY A 163 18.89 -9.48 8.67
N LYS A 164 18.35 -8.29 8.39
CA LYS A 164 17.85 -7.33 9.39
C LYS A 164 16.38 -7.57 9.83
N THR A 165 15.69 -8.56 9.27
CA THR A 165 14.24 -8.75 9.47
C THR A 165 13.85 -9.61 10.69
N ASN A 166 14.77 -9.92 11.60
CA ASN A 166 14.52 -10.92 12.67
C ASN A 166 13.40 -10.53 13.64
N ASN A 167 13.27 -9.26 13.98
CA ASN A 167 12.31 -8.73 14.96
C ASN A 167 11.11 -8.02 14.28
N ILE A 168 10.77 -8.42 13.05
CA ILE A 168 9.70 -7.82 12.26
C ILE A 168 8.55 -8.81 12.15
N GLY A 169 7.32 -8.35 12.36
CA GLY A 169 6.10 -9.16 12.25
C GLY A 169 5.54 -9.22 10.83
N HIS A 170 5.73 -8.14 10.06
CA HIS A 170 5.19 -7.97 8.70
C HIS A 170 6.19 -7.24 7.80
N ILE A 171 6.29 -7.64 6.54
CA ILE A 171 7.18 -7.04 5.54
C ILE A 171 6.40 -6.83 4.25
N SER A 172 6.41 -5.59 3.75
CA SER A 172 6.04 -5.27 2.37
C SER A 172 7.34 -5.22 1.56
N TYR A 173 7.57 -6.19 0.68
CA TYR A 173 8.80 -6.25 -0.12
C TYR A 173 8.43 -6.22 -1.61
N TYR A 174 8.54 -5.05 -2.23
CA TYR A 174 8.05 -4.84 -3.58
C TYR A 174 9.17 -4.46 -4.56
N SER A 175 9.03 -4.90 -5.81
CA SER A 175 9.92 -4.53 -6.89
C SER A 175 9.76 -3.05 -7.24
N LEU A 176 10.86 -2.39 -7.57
CA LEU A 176 10.80 -1.06 -8.14
C LEU A 176 10.02 -1.08 -9.46
N ILE A 177 8.93 -0.32 -9.52
CA ILE A 177 8.19 -0.03 -10.75
C ILE A 177 8.45 1.42 -11.12
N LEU A 178 8.76 1.69 -12.40
CA LEU A 178 9.03 3.04 -12.88
C LEU A 178 7.80 3.66 -13.52
N GLU A 179 7.22 4.63 -12.82
CA GLU A 179 6.13 5.44 -13.36
C GLU A 179 6.65 6.68 -14.10
N GLU A 180 5.98 7.06 -15.19
CA GLU A 180 6.41 8.11 -16.13
C GLU A 180 6.72 9.47 -15.49
N LYS A 181 6.05 9.81 -14.38
CA LYS A 181 6.19 11.10 -13.68
C LYS A 181 7.36 11.15 -12.70
N THR A 182 8.04 10.02 -12.47
CA THR A 182 9.11 9.92 -11.46
C THR A 182 10.43 10.51 -11.93
N ILE A 183 11.29 10.85 -10.99
CA ILE A 183 12.66 11.29 -11.28
C ILE A 183 13.44 10.13 -11.91
N PHE A 184 13.27 8.92 -11.43
CA PHE A 184 13.93 7.74 -11.98
C PHE A 184 13.56 7.48 -13.43
N HIS A 185 12.31 7.65 -13.83
CA HIS A 185 11.92 7.51 -15.24
C HIS A 185 12.66 8.52 -16.13
N LYS A 186 12.82 9.78 -15.66
CA LYS A 186 13.62 10.80 -16.37
C LYS A 186 15.09 10.43 -16.43
N MET A 187 15.63 9.82 -15.35
CA MET A 187 17.03 9.36 -15.31
C MET A 187 17.27 8.19 -16.29
N LEU A 188 16.32 7.25 -16.37
CA LEU A 188 16.36 6.13 -17.32
C LEU A 188 16.34 6.64 -18.78
N LYS A 189 15.40 7.53 -19.11
CA LYS A 189 15.34 8.14 -20.47
C LYS A 189 16.63 8.87 -20.87
N ASN A 190 17.37 9.37 -19.89
CA ASN A 190 18.66 10.04 -20.13
C ASN A 190 19.87 9.11 -19.98
N ASN A 191 19.68 7.79 -19.94
CA ASN A 191 20.72 6.77 -19.76
C ASN A 191 21.60 6.99 -18.51
N LYS A 192 21.05 7.58 -17.43
CA LYS A 192 21.76 7.82 -16.16
C LYS A 192 21.63 6.65 -15.19
N ILE A 193 20.62 5.81 -15.36
CA ILE A 193 20.40 4.57 -14.61
C ILE A 193 19.99 3.46 -15.56
N THR A 194 20.22 2.23 -15.16
CA THR A 194 19.65 1.00 -15.75
C THR A 194 18.79 0.31 -14.70
N LEU A 195 17.74 -0.34 -15.13
CA LEU A 195 16.90 -1.15 -14.22
C LEU A 195 17.52 -2.52 -14.03
N ASN A 196 17.38 -3.04 -12.84
CA ASN A 196 17.47 -4.46 -12.57
C ASN A 196 16.07 -5.06 -12.78
N GLU A 197 15.96 -6.05 -13.64
CA GLU A 197 14.74 -6.85 -13.82
C GLU A 197 15.11 -8.29 -13.49
N ASP A 198 15.44 -8.53 -12.22
CA ASP A 198 15.98 -9.82 -11.80
C ASP A 198 14.92 -10.59 -10.97
N ASN A 199 14.32 -11.58 -11.63
CA ASN A 199 13.40 -12.51 -10.98
C ASN A 199 14.10 -13.36 -9.90
N GLU A 200 15.44 -13.51 -9.97
CA GLU A 200 16.21 -14.24 -8.97
C GLU A 200 16.10 -13.57 -7.60
N PHE A 201 16.05 -12.22 -7.54
CA PHE A 201 15.86 -11.50 -6.27
C PHE A 201 14.52 -11.85 -5.62
N TYR A 202 13.45 -11.85 -6.40
CA TYR A 202 12.11 -12.17 -5.88
C TYR A 202 12.02 -13.63 -5.40
N GLU A 203 12.55 -14.55 -6.17
CA GLU A 203 12.59 -15.97 -5.77
C GLU A 203 13.39 -16.17 -4.48
N TYR A 204 14.55 -15.52 -4.37
CA TYR A 204 15.36 -15.58 -3.17
C TYR A 204 14.65 -15.00 -1.94
N ILE A 205 13.96 -13.84 -2.10
CA ILE A 205 13.16 -13.20 -1.04
C ILE A 205 12.10 -14.14 -0.51
N ILE A 206 11.29 -14.73 -1.40
CA ILE A 206 10.23 -15.69 -1.03
C ILE A 206 10.80 -16.85 -0.23
N GLU A 207 11.84 -17.49 -0.76
CA GLU A 207 12.46 -18.67 -0.12
C GLU A 207 13.05 -18.31 1.25
N HIS A 208 13.75 -17.20 1.35
CA HIS A 208 14.39 -16.75 2.58
C HIS A 208 13.36 -16.41 3.67
N LEU A 209 12.33 -15.61 3.33
CA LEU A 209 11.29 -15.22 4.27
C LEU A 209 10.45 -16.43 4.72
N SER A 210 10.14 -17.36 3.82
CA SER A 210 9.46 -18.61 4.16
C SER A 210 10.27 -19.42 5.20
N LYS A 211 11.59 -19.56 5.02
CA LYS A 211 12.48 -20.21 5.99
C LYS A 211 12.52 -19.51 7.36
N LYS A 212 12.25 -18.19 7.38
CA LYS A 212 12.13 -17.41 8.62
C LYS A 212 10.72 -17.43 9.23
N GLY A 213 9.80 -18.22 8.69
CA GLY A 213 8.44 -18.37 9.19
C GLY A 213 7.47 -17.28 8.77
N PHE A 214 7.79 -16.49 7.75
CA PHE A 214 6.84 -15.59 7.12
C PHE A 214 5.97 -16.35 6.11
N GLU A 215 4.66 -16.14 6.18
CA GLU A 215 3.71 -16.52 5.13
C GLU A 215 3.63 -15.39 4.11
N GLN A 216 3.91 -15.67 2.84
CA GLN A 216 3.54 -14.77 1.76
C GLN A 216 2.04 -14.88 1.55
N TYR A 217 1.26 -13.84 1.78
CA TYR A 217 -0.19 -13.89 1.64
C TYR A 217 -0.73 -13.14 0.42
N GLU A 218 0.09 -12.22 -0.14
CA GLU A 218 -0.14 -11.59 -1.44
C GLU A 218 1.23 -11.31 -2.11
N ILE A 219 1.24 -10.81 -3.34
CA ILE A 219 2.44 -10.72 -4.19
C ILE A 219 3.62 -10.05 -3.48
N SER A 220 3.38 -8.98 -2.72
CA SER A 220 4.43 -8.16 -2.11
C SER A 220 4.49 -8.25 -0.59
N ASN A 221 3.49 -8.85 0.07
CA ASN A 221 3.39 -8.82 1.53
C ASN A 221 3.57 -10.18 2.18
N PHE A 222 4.38 -10.17 3.24
CA PHE A 222 4.79 -11.32 4.02
C PHE A 222 4.48 -11.06 5.49
N ALA A 223 3.77 -11.98 6.14
CA ALA A 223 3.40 -11.85 7.54
C ALA A 223 3.81 -13.09 8.34
N ARG A 224 4.28 -12.86 9.56
CA ARG A 224 4.53 -13.92 10.53
C ARG A 224 3.69 -13.72 11.80
N THR A 225 3.09 -12.54 11.96
CA THR A 225 2.14 -12.20 13.01
C THR A 225 0.76 -11.88 12.41
N HIS A 226 0.54 -10.66 11.96
CA HIS A 226 -0.75 -10.19 11.44
C HIS A 226 -0.62 -9.75 9.97
N LYS A 227 -1.55 -10.20 9.12
CA LYS A 227 -1.75 -9.70 7.76
C LYS A 227 -2.41 -8.33 7.83
N SER A 228 -2.12 -7.41 6.90
CA SER A 228 -2.83 -6.12 6.85
C SER A 228 -4.29 -6.32 6.46
N ILE A 229 -5.21 -6.09 7.39
CA ILE A 229 -6.66 -6.19 7.15
C ILE A 229 -7.08 -5.13 6.12
N HIS A 230 -6.51 -3.93 6.24
CA HIS A 230 -6.81 -2.84 5.32
C HIS A 230 -6.44 -3.18 3.87
N ASN A 231 -5.24 -3.74 3.62
CA ASN A 231 -4.82 -4.14 2.28
C ASN A 231 -5.68 -5.29 1.73
N LEU A 232 -6.07 -6.23 2.59
CA LEU A 232 -6.98 -7.32 2.21
C LEU A 232 -8.35 -6.80 1.75
N THR A 233 -8.84 -5.68 2.29
CA THR A 233 -10.06 -5.01 1.78
C THR A 233 -9.95 -4.70 0.29
N TYR A 234 -8.80 -4.19 -0.16
CA TYR A 234 -8.57 -3.89 -1.58
C TYR A 234 -8.50 -5.15 -2.43
N TRP A 235 -7.72 -6.15 -1.98
CA TRP A 235 -7.51 -7.38 -2.76
C TRP A 235 -8.77 -8.23 -2.88
N ASN A 236 -9.69 -8.13 -1.92
CA ASN A 236 -11.01 -8.76 -1.97
C ASN A 236 -12.07 -7.91 -2.72
N ASN A 237 -11.66 -6.81 -3.35
CA ASN A 237 -12.57 -5.89 -4.03
C ASN A 237 -13.75 -5.44 -3.14
N GLU A 238 -13.46 -5.16 -1.85
CA GLU A 238 -14.41 -4.64 -0.89
C GLU A 238 -14.53 -3.12 -1.00
N LYS A 239 -15.65 -2.58 -0.48
CA LYS A 239 -15.90 -1.14 -0.46
C LYS A 239 -15.05 -0.43 0.59
N TYR A 240 -14.60 0.78 0.27
CA TYR A 240 -13.84 1.64 1.17
C TYR A 240 -14.05 3.13 0.88
N ILE A 241 -13.92 3.94 1.91
CA ILE A 241 -13.96 5.41 1.83
C ILE A 241 -12.53 5.90 1.59
N GLY A 242 -12.34 6.83 0.65
CA GLY A 242 -11.08 7.52 0.41
C GLY A 242 -11.22 9.01 0.67
N CYS A 243 -10.52 9.56 1.67
CA CYS A 243 -10.52 10.97 2.01
C CYS A 243 -9.16 11.63 1.75
N GLY A 244 -9.19 12.88 1.37
CA GLY A 244 -8.01 13.70 1.13
C GLY A 244 -7.75 13.97 -0.35
N LEU A 245 -6.80 14.87 -0.60
CA LEU A 245 -6.39 15.29 -1.93
C LEU A 245 -5.91 14.10 -2.77
N ALA A 246 -6.48 13.91 -3.96
CA ALA A 246 -6.19 12.81 -4.88
C ALA A 246 -6.48 11.39 -4.34
N ALA A 247 -7.11 11.26 -3.17
CA ALA A 247 -7.56 9.97 -2.67
C ALA A 247 -8.60 9.35 -3.63
N SER A 248 -8.58 8.03 -3.73
CA SER A 248 -9.61 7.26 -4.42
C SER A 248 -10.44 6.50 -3.39
N GLY A 249 -11.73 6.29 -3.71
CA GLY A 249 -12.63 5.49 -2.89
C GLY A 249 -13.51 4.58 -3.76
N TYR A 250 -14.11 3.60 -3.11
CA TYR A 250 -15.05 2.68 -3.72
C TYR A 250 -16.22 2.43 -2.76
N GLU A 251 -17.34 3.08 -3.01
CA GLU A 251 -18.60 2.88 -2.31
C GLU A 251 -19.66 2.35 -3.30
N ASP A 252 -20.65 3.13 -3.68
CA ASP A 252 -21.58 2.79 -4.76
C ASP A 252 -21.01 3.10 -6.15
N THR A 253 -20.01 3.97 -6.18
CA THR A 253 -19.21 4.33 -7.33
C THR A 253 -17.72 4.24 -6.96
N ARG A 254 -16.88 4.02 -7.95
CA ARG A 254 -15.45 4.34 -7.79
C ARG A 254 -15.28 5.83 -8.04
N TYR A 255 -14.62 6.51 -7.13
CA TYR A 255 -14.39 7.94 -7.23
C TYR A 255 -12.93 8.31 -6.95
N LYS A 256 -12.56 9.51 -7.39
CA LYS A 256 -11.28 10.10 -7.10
C LYS A 256 -11.46 11.57 -6.77
N ASN A 257 -10.82 12.00 -5.71
CA ASN A 257 -10.84 13.38 -5.26
C ASN A 257 -9.97 14.29 -6.14
N PHE A 258 -10.24 15.60 -6.09
CA PHE A 258 -9.43 16.61 -6.77
C PHE A 258 -7.94 16.47 -6.43
N THR A 259 -7.11 16.71 -7.45
CA THR A 259 -5.63 16.64 -7.35
C THR A 259 -4.98 18.00 -7.09
N LEU A 260 -5.74 19.09 -7.21
CA LEU A 260 -5.29 20.46 -6.94
C LEU A 260 -5.90 20.96 -5.63
N PHE A 261 -5.09 21.53 -4.76
CA PHE A 261 -5.54 22.08 -3.47
C PHE A 261 -6.66 23.10 -3.60
N LYS A 262 -6.59 23.97 -4.62
CA LYS A 262 -7.63 24.97 -4.84
C LYS A 262 -8.99 24.32 -5.03
N ASP A 263 -9.10 23.40 -5.96
CA ASP A 263 -10.37 22.75 -6.31
C ASP A 263 -10.91 21.89 -5.15
N TYR A 264 -9.99 21.23 -4.43
CA TYR A 264 -10.29 20.47 -3.22
C TYR A 264 -10.89 21.37 -2.11
N PHE A 265 -10.29 22.52 -1.85
CA PHE A 265 -10.80 23.48 -0.85
C PHE A 265 -12.11 24.13 -1.30
N ASP A 266 -12.20 24.56 -2.55
CA ASP A 266 -13.40 25.21 -3.10
C ASP A 266 -14.63 24.28 -3.02
N ALA A 267 -14.47 22.98 -3.28
CA ALA A 267 -15.54 21.98 -3.16
C ALA A 267 -16.05 21.88 -1.71
N ILE A 268 -15.14 21.76 -0.75
CA ILE A 268 -15.50 21.63 0.68
C ILE A 268 -16.13 22.93 1.19
N ASP A 269 -15.63 24.11 0.78
CA ASP A 269 -16.25 25.41 1.12
C ASP A 269 -17.65 25.54 0.49
N GLY A 270 -17.88 24.89 -0.66
CA GLY A 270 -19.20 24.75 -1.28
C GLY A 270 -20.14 23.74 -0.62
N GLY A 271 -19.69 23.04 0.43
CA GLY A 271 -20.48 22.04 1.16
C GLY A 271 -20.67 20.71 0.39
N ILE A 272 -19.79 20.41 -0.56
CA ILE A 272 -19.82 19.17 -1.35
C ILE A 272 -18.55 18.35 -1.16
N LEU A 273 -18.64 17.04 -1.35
CA LEU A 273 -17.45 16.16 -1.36
C LEU A 273 -16.49 16.58 -2.49
N PRO A 274 -15.18 16.55 -2.25
CA PRO A 274 -14.18 17.03 -3.20
C PRO A 274 -13.90 16.03 -4.33
N VAL A 275 -14.93 15.42 -4.89
CA VAL A 275 -14.86 14.41 -5.93
C VAL A 275 -14.66 15.04 -7.30
N MET A 276 -13.54 14.74 -7.95
CA MET A 276 -13.20 15.19 -9.31
C MET A 276 -13.89 14.32 -10.37
N GLU A 277 -13.86 13.01 -10.16
CA GLU A 277 -14.44 12.03 -11.08
C GLU A 277 -15.11 10.90 -10.30
N SER A 278 -16.21 10.39 -10.84
CA SER A 278 -16.94 9.26 -10.26
C SER A 278 -17.53 8.39 -11.37
N THR A 279 -17.37 7.09 -11.25
CA THR A 279 -17.84 6.11 -12.22
C THR A 279 -18.65 5.03 -11.53
N LYS A 280 -19.87 4.80 -12.01
CA LYS A 280 -20.68 3.66 -11.57
C LYS A 280 -20.06 2.38 -12.11
N VAL A 281 -19.76 1.44 -11.22
CA VAL A 281 -19.18 0.15 -11.58
C VAL A 281 -20.27 -0.76 -12.11
N SER A 282 -20.12 -1.28 -13.33
CA SER A 282 -21.03 -2.29 -13.86
C SER A 282 -20.75 -3.65 -13.21
N LYS A 283 -21.70 -4.59 -13.28
CA LYS A 283 -21.49 -5.97 -12.79
C LYS A 283 -20.28 -6.63 -13.47
N ASN A 284 -20.09 -6.37 -14.77
CA ASN A 284 -18.93 -6.91 -15.49
C ASN A 284 -17.61 -6.30 -14.98
N ASP A 285 -17.57 -4.98 -14.73
CA ASP A 285 -16.37 -4.34 -14.17
C ASP A 285 -16.10 -4.83 -12.75
N GLU A 286 -17.13 -5.10 -11.95
CA GLU A 286 -16.96 -5.69 -10.62
C GLU A 286 -16.34 -7.08 -10.68
N MET A 287 -16.85 -7.96 -11.58
CA MET A 287 -16.29 -9.29 -11.78
C MET A 287 -14.83 -9.21 -12.27
N PHE A 288 -14.57 -8.33 -13.23
CA PHE A 288 -13.22 -8.04 -13.71
C PHE A 288 -12.27 -7.61 -12.58
N ASN A 289 -12.69 -6.61 -11.78
CA ASN A 289 -11.89 -6.10 -10.66
C ASN A 289 -11.68 -7.18 -9.59
N HIS A 290 -12.69 -8.01 -9.32
CA HIS A 290 -12.58 -9.13 -8.39
C HIS A 290 -11.48 -10.10 -8.82
N MET A 291 -11.44 -10.46 -10.11
CA MET A 291 -10.40 -11.33 -10.65
C MET A 291 -9.02 -10.66 -10.61
N MET A 292 -8.92 -9.42 -11.11
CA MET A 292 -7.66 -8.67 -11.17
C MET A 292 -7.02 -8.47 -9.79
N LEU A 293 -7.82 -8.10 -8.80
CA LEU A 293 -7.36 -7.87 -7.43
C LEU A 293 -7.16 -9.19 -6.67
N GLY A 294 -8.07 -10.15 -6.86
CA GLY A 294 -8.03 -11.45 -6.21
C GLY A 294 -6.82 -12.29 -6.60
N PHE A 295 -6.32 -12.18 -7.85
CA PHE A 295 -5.08 -12.84 -8.25
C PHE A 295 -3.81 -12.27 -7.60
N ARG A 296 -3.91 -11.20 -6.81
CA ARG A 296 -2.81 -10.81 -5.95
C ARG A 296 -2.69 -11.71 -4.72
N LEU A 297 -3.80 -12.30 -4.26
CA LEU A 297 -3.84 -13.18 -3.08
C LEU A 297 -3.30 -14.57 -3.41
N LEU A 298 -2.34 -15.06 -2.59
CA LEU A 298 -1.83 -16.42 -2.74
C LEU A 298 -2.84 -17.51 -2.32
N ASP A 299 -3.81 -17.15 -1.49
CA ASP A 299 -4.94 -18.03 -1.16
C ASP A 299 -5.93 -18.19 -2.33
N GLY A 300 -5.82 -17.33 -3.34
CA GLY A 300 -6.58 -17.37 -4.58
C GLY A 300 -8.01 -16.88 -4.45
N ILE A 301 -8.79 -17.11 -5.51
CA ILE A 301 -10.18 -16.70 -5.66
C ILE A 301 -11.07 -17.90 -5.40
N ASP A 302 -11.98 -17.77 -4.44
CA ASP A 302 -12.98 -18.80 -4.11
C ASP A 302 -14.12 -18.77 -5.13
N THR A 303 -14.30 -19.90 -5.87
CA THR A 303 -15.30 -20.01 -6.94
C THR A 303 -16.72 -19.97 -6.41
N SER A 304 -16.97 -20.47 -5.20
CA SER A 304 -18.28 -20.44 -4.57
C SER A 304 -18.65 -19.04 -4.13
N GLN A 305 -17.71 -18.29 -3.53
CA GLN A 305 -17.93 -16.88 -3.17
C GLN A 305 -18.15 -16.01 -4.41
N PHE A 306 -17.44 -16.30 -5.51
CA PHE A 306 -17.67 -15.62 -6.79
C PHE A 306 -19.09 -15.87 -7.29
N PHE A 307 -19.55 -17.13 -7.28
CA PHE A 307 -20.90 -17.49 -7.68
C PHE A 307 -21.96 -16.82 -6.77
N ASP A 308 -21.79 -16.91 -5.45
CA ASP A 308 -22.70 -16.29 -4.47
C ASP A 308 -22.83 -14.77 -4.67
N ARG A 309 -21.73 -14.11 -5.05
CA ARG A 309 -21.71 -12.65 -5.25
C ARG A 309 -22.31 -12.22 -6.59
N TYR A 310 -22.12 -13.03 -7.65
CA TYR A 310 -22.44 -12.61 -9.02
C TYR A 310 -23.50 -13.46 -9.71
N ASP A 311 -23.93 -14.59 -9.14
CA ASP A 311 -24.89 -15.55 -9.74
C ASP A 311 -24.44 -15.99 -11.16
N ILE A 312 -23.14 -16.23 -11.34
CA ILE A 312 -22.49 -16.69 -12.57
C ILE A 312 -21.28 -17.53 -12.20
N ASP A 313 -21.09 -18.66 -12.88
CA ASP A 313 -19.89 -19.47 -12.74
C ASP A 313 -18.65 -18.70 -13.27
N VAL A 314 -17.55 -18.74 -12.54
CA VAL A 314 -16.34 -17.98 -12.88
C VAL A 314 -15.70 -18.46 -14.18
N PHE A 315 -15.80 -19.76 -14.50
CA PHE A 315 -15.24 -20.31 -15.74
C PHE A 315 -16.16 -20.03 -16.95
N ASP A 316 -17.46 -19.88 -16.73
CA ASP A 316 -18.39 -19.41 -17.77
C ASP A 316 -18.15 -17.92 -18.10
N GLN A 317 -17.90 -17.11 -17.07
CA GLN A 317 -17.59 -15.68 -17.26
C GLN A 317 -16.21 -15.44 -17.86
N PHE A 318 -15.21 -16.24 -17.45
CA PHE A 318 -13.82 -16.13 -17.89
C PHE A 318 -13.28 -17.47 -18.45
N PRO A 319 -13.68 -17.88 -19.67
CA PRO A 319 -13.32 -19.19 -20.23
C PRO A 319 -11.79 -19.43 -20.36
N GLU A 320 -11.00 -18.35 -20.51
CA GLU A 320 -9.54 -18.41 -20.61
C GLU A 320 -8.89 -19.00 -19.34
N LEU A 321 -9.57 -19.00 -18.20
CA LEU A 321 -9.09 -19.67 -16.98
C LEU A 321 -8.78 -21.15 -17.21
N ASN A 322 -9.58 -21.84 -18.04
CA ASN A 322 -9.33 -23.24 -18.36
C ASN A 322 -7.98 -23.45 -19.08
N ASN A 323 -7.65 -22.55 -20.02
CA ASN A 323 -6.37 -22.59 -20.72
C ASN A 323 -5.21 -22.32 -19.75
N LEU A 324 -5.34 -21.32 -18.89
CA LEU A 324 -4.33 -20.96 -17.92
C LEU A 324 -4.07 -22.08 -16.89
N VAL A 325 -5.09 -22.84 -16.50
CA VAL A 325 -4.95 -24.04 -15.66
C VAL A 325 -4.22 -25.15 -16.44
N CYS A 326 -4.59 -25.42 -17.69
CA CYS A 326 -3.92 -26.40 -18.54
C CYS A 326 -2.44 -26.06 -18.75
N GLU A 327 -2.12 -24.78 -18.92
CA GLU A 327 -0.75 -24.27 -19.11
C GLU A 327 0.05 -24.17 -17.79
N LYS A 328 -0.57 -24.50 -16.65
CA LYS A 328 0.02 -24.46 -15.31
C LYS A 328 0.44 -23.05 -14.84
N TYR A 329 -0.23 -22.02 -15.28
CA TYR A 329 -0.15 -20.70 -14.67
C TYR A 329 -1.08 -20.59 -13.46
N LEU A 330 -2.22 -21.26 -13.52
CA LEU A 330 -3.20 -21.38 -12.45
C LEU A 330 -3.34 -22.82 -12.02
N GLU A 331 -3.82 -23.03 -10.81
CA GLU A 331 -4.28 -24.31 -10.30
C GLU A 331 -5.66 -24.16 -9.64
N LEU A 332 -6.47 -25.20 -9.72
CA LEU A 332 -7.76 -25.28 -9.04
C LEU A 332 -7.61 -26.29 -7.89
N GLU A 333 -7.63 -25.77 -6.67
CA GLU A 333 -7.49 -26.57 -5.47
C GLU A 333 -8.56 -26.21 -4.44
N ASN A 334 -9.31 -27.21 -3.95
CA ASN A 334 -10.38 -27.03 -2.94
C ASN A 334 -11.39 -25.93 -3.27
N GLY A 335 -11.77 -25.78 -4.55
CA GLY A 335 -12.70 -24.76 -5.01
C GLY A 335 -12.10 -23.36 -5.13
N LYS A 336 -10.78 -23.23 -5.03
CA LYS A 336 -10.07 -21.96 -5.21
C LYS A 336 -9.18 -21.98 -6.44
N ILE A 337 -9.20 -20.89 -7.20
CA ILE A 337 -8.29 -20.67 -8.33
C ILE A 337 -7.09 -19.88 -7.81
N LYS A 338 -5.90 -20.49 -7.86
CA LYS A 338 -4.65 -19.93 -7.31
C LYS A 338 -3.61 -19.74 -8.40
N LEU A 339 -2.73 -18.77 -8.21
CA LEU A 339 -1.50 -18.67 -8.98
C LEU A 339 -0.56 -19.82 -8.61
N THR A 340 -0.03 -20.51 -9.61
CA THR A 340 1.16 -21.37 -9.41
C THR A 340 2.41 -20.50 -9.25
N ARG A 341 3.55 -21.11 -8.90
CA ARG A 341 4.84 -20.39 -8.92
C ARG A 341 5.12 -19.73 -10.27
N LYS A 342 4.80 -20.42 -11.36
CA LYS A 342 4.92 -19.90 -12.72
C LYS A 342 3.96 -18.70 -12.93
N GLY A 343 2.71 -18.83 -12.51
CA GLY A 343 1.71 -17.76 -12.61
C GLY A 343 2.09 -16.53 -11.84
N LEU A 344 2.69 -16.68 -10.66
CA LEU A 344 3.12 -15.57 -9.82
C LEU A 344 4.19 -14.69 -10.51
N LEU A 345 5.16 -15.32 -11.20
CA LEU A 345 6.23 -14.62 -11.92
C LEU A 345 5.71 -13.87 -13.18
N PHE A 346 4.61 -14.33 -13.77
CA PHE A 346 4.01 -13.78 -14.99
C PHE A 346 2.62 -13.17 -14.76
N ASN A 347 2.32 -12.73 -13.53
CA ASN A 347 0.97 -12.30 -13.16
C ASN A 347 0.42 -11.17 -14.05
N ASN A 348 1.24 -10.19 -14.42
CA ASN A 348 0.79 -9.09 -15.28
C ASN A 348 0.42 -9.58 -16.70
N ASP A 349 1.23 -10.46 -17.29
CA ASP A 349 0.95 -11.03 -18.61
C ASP A 349 -0.31 -11.91 -18.57
N LEU A 350 -0.51 -12.62 -17.47
CA LEU A 350 -1.67 -13.46 -17.22
C LEU A 350 -2.95 -12.62 -17.16
N LEU A 351 -2.92 -11.50 -16.45
CA LEU A 351 -4.05 -10.57 -16.38
C LEU A 351 -4.42 -10.02 -17.76
N VAL A 352 -3.43 -9.67 -18.60
CA VAL A 352 -3.68 -9.22 -19.98
C VAL A 352 -4.36 -10.28 -20.85
N ARG A 353 -4.12 -11.58 -20.59
CA ARG A 353 -4.80 -12.67 -21.30
C ARG A 353 -6.23 -12.91 -20.87
N LEU A 354 -6.55 -12.58 -19.64
CA LEU A 354 -7.91 -12.74 -19.09
C LEU A 354 -8.87 -11.66 -19.59
N PHE A 355 -8.34 -10.54 -20.02
CA PHE A 355 -9.06 -9.31 -20.31
C PHE A 355 -8.64 -8.67 -21.63
#